data_5be1b648f546808bb0f5c82f75aed4c3
#
_entry.id   5be1b648f546808bb0f5c82f75aed4c3
#
_cell.length_a   1.000
_cell.length_b   1.000
_cell.length_c   1.000
_cell.angle_alpha   90.00
_cell.angle_beta   90.00
_cell.angle_gamma   90.00
#
_symmetry.space_group_name_H-M   'P 1'
#
loop_
_entity.id
_entity.type
_entity.pdbx_description
1 polymer ?
#
loop_
_entity_poly.entity_id
_entity_poly.type
_entity_poly.pdbx_seq_one_letter_code
_entity_poly.pdbx_strand_id
1 'polypeptide(L)'
;MKNKQRNAEHAAHNVIPLRLNAEFYFERAMQSLDRYHYEKALRYFRRAAETEPGNAVHHINLAGVLSETGDYESSNKILQYVLESLDPTLTECHFYMANNYLNMDKLEESESALLRYLELDEQGLYIEEAEELLELLSLELGRPVKVRSIRCRAELFEHDQARVLLEEGRFNEAVRRLE
;
A
#
# COMPACT_ATOMS: atom_id res chain seq x y z
N MET A 1 34.92 35.96 41.13
CA MET A 1 33.70 35.13 41.25
C MET A 1 32.59 35.45 40.24
N LYS A 2 32.57 36.59 39.56
CA LYS A 2 31.52 36.98 38.61
C LYS A 2 31.61 36.32 37.21
N ASN A 3 32.75 35.74 36.80
CA ASN A 3 32.90 35.14 35.47
C ASN A 3 32.43 33.67 35.38
N LYS A 4 32.32 32.96 36.52
CA LYS A 4 31.82 31.55 36.50
C LYS A 4 30.30 31.45 36.35
N GLN A 5 29.57 32.48 36.81
CA GLN A 5 28.10 32.49 36.68
C GLN A 5 27.61 32.82 35.27
N ARG A 6 28.32 33.72 34.51
CA ARG A 6 27.98 34.04 33.13
C ARG A 6 28.13 32.85 32.16
N ASN A 7 29.13 31.99 32.38
CA ASN A 7 29.33 30.81 31.54
C ASN A 7 28.30 29.69 31.82
N ALA A 8 27.70 29.64 33.01
CA ALA A 8 26.66 28.68 33.35
C ALA A 8 25.29 29.07 32.72
N GLU A 9 24.99 30.35 32.62
CA GLU A 9 23.74 30.83 32.00
C GLU A 9 23.77 30.72 30.47
N HIS A 10 24.93 30.81 29.81
CA HIS A 10 25.06 30.60 28.37
C HIS A 10 25.01 29.10 27.96
N ALA A 11 25.42 28.21 28.86
CA ALA A 11 25.34 26.75 28.60
C ALA A 11 23.91 26.20 28.70
N ALA A 12 23.02 26.86 29.45
CA ALA A 12 21.63 26.42 29.62
C ALA A 12 20.73 26.76 28.42
N HIS A 13 21.16 27.62 27.49
CA HIS A 13 20.34 28.07 26.36
C HIS A 13 20.46 27.22 25.08
N ASN A 14 21.32 26.20 25.04
CA ASN A 14 21.54 25.37 23.86
C ASN A 14 21.10 23.90 24.05
N VAL A 15 20.33 23.59 25.06
CA VAL A 15 19.71 22.28 25.18
C VAL A 15 18.45 22.28 24.33
N ILE A 16 18.56 21.83 23.07
CA ILE A 16 17.40 21.53 22.25
C ILE A 16 16.75 20.27 22.87
N PRO A 17 15.52 20.37 23.43
CA PRO A 17 14.86 19.19 23.98
C PRO A 17 14.66 18.19 22.86
N LEU A 18 15.22 17.01 23.00
CA LEU A 18 14.98 15.90 22.09
C LEU A 18 13.49 15.53 22.19
N ARG A 19 12.71 15.94 21.21
CA ARG A 19 11.31 15.56 21.12
C ARG A 19 11.23 14.15 20.53
N LEU A 20 10.97 13.18 21.37
CA LEU A 20 10.70 11.80 20.98
C LEU A 20 9.22 11.66 20.58
N ASN A 21 8.82 12.34 19.50
CA ASN A 21 7.49 12.24 18.90
C ASN A 21 7.46 11.14 17.80
N ALA A 22 6.28 10.87 17.23
CA ALA A 22 6.11 9.88 16.19
C ALA A 22 6.97 10.17 14.94
N GLU A 23 7.08 11.43 14.55
CA GLU A 23 7.90 11.87 13.42
C GLU A 23 9.38 11.52 13.62
N PHE A 24 9.94 11.79 14.82
CA PHE A 24 11.30 11.39 15.14
C PHE A 24 11.53 9.88 14.97
N TYR A 25 10.59 9.06 15.49
CA TYR A 25 10.69 7.61 15.33
C TYR A 25 10.53 7.17 13.90
N PHE A 26 9.63 7.79 13.15
CA PHE A 26 9.41 7.53 11.73
C PHE A 26 10.68 7.80 10.91
N GLU A 27 11.28 8.99 11.06
CA GLU A 27 12.53 9.33 10.39
C GLU A 27 13.67 8.35 10.72
N ARG A 28 13.78 7.92 11.99
CA ARG A 28 14.78 6.92 12.41
C ARG A 28 14.52 5.55 11.82
N ALA A 29 13.25 5.19 11.65
CA ALA A 29 12.86 3.97 10.98
C ALA A 29 13.28 4.00 9.51
N MET A 30 12.93 5.07 8.77
CA MET A 30 13.31 5.26 7.37
C MET A 30 14.83 5.22 7.18
N GLN A 31 15.61 5.95 7.98
CA GLN A 31 17.07 5.90 7.96
C GLN A 31 17.65 4.49 8.24
N SER A 32 16.90 3.67 8.97
CA SER A 32 17.32 2.29 9.24
C SER A 32 16.99 1.39 8.06
N LEU A 33 15.87 1.60 7.36
CA LEU A 33 15.52 0.92 6.11
C LEU A 33 16.52 1.21 5.00
N ASP A 34 16.91 2.46 4.79
CA ASP A 34 17.91 2.88 3.80
C ASP A 34 19.25 2.12 3.96
N ARG A 35 19.50 1.61 5.16
CA ARG A 35 20.69 0.83 5.49
C ARG A 35 20.42 -0.66 5.62
N TYR A 36 19.23 -1.13 5.23
CA TYR A 36 18.79 -2.53 5.36
C TYR A 36 18.83 -3.06 6.79
N HIS A 37 18.68 -2.18 7.80
CA HIS A 37 18.63 -2.56 9.22
C HIS A 37 17.17 -2.79 9.65
N TYR A 38 16.53 -3.84 9.10
CA TYR A 38 15.11 -4.14 9.28
C TYR A 38 14.69 -4.25 10.75
N GLU A 39 15.40 -4.98 11.58
CA GLU A 39 15.13 -5.14 13.02
C GLU A 39 15.10 -3.78 13.76
N LYS A 40 15.96 -2.86 13.34
CA LYS A 40 16.03 -1.52 13.92
C LYS A 40 14.87 -0.66 13.41
N ALA A 41 14.55 -0.77 12.14
CA ALA A 41 13.40 -0.10 11.52
C ALA A 41 12.09 -0.54 12.19
N LEU A 42 11.87 -1.86 12.39
CA LEU A 42 10.72 -2.41 13.12
C LEU A 42 10.52 -1.78 14.49
N ARG A 43 11.59 -1.68 15.28
CA ARG A 43 11.51 -1.08 16.61
C ARG A 43 11.09 0.39 16.55
N TYR A 44 11.59 1.14 15.59
CA TYR A 44 11.25 2.55 15.44
C TYR A 44 9.83 2.74 14.88
N PHE A 45 9.39 1.96 13.88
CA PHE A 45 8.01 2.05 13.38
C PHE A 45 7.00 1.64 14.44
N ARG A 46 7.28 0.62 15.28
CA ARG A 46 6.41 0.31 16.43
C ARG A 46 6.27 1.50 17.36
N ARG A 47 7.37 2.18 17.67
CA ARG A 47 7.32 3.40 18.52
C ARG A 47 6.54 4.53 17.86
N ALA A 48 6.67 4.72 16.55
CA ALA A 48 5.87 5.71 15.83
C ALA A 48 4.37 5.41 15.94
N ALA A 49 3.97 4.17 15.64
CA ALA A 49 2.58 3.71 15.75
C ALA A 49 2.03 3.76 17.19
N GLU A 50 2.84 3.44 18.21
CA GLU A 50 2.47 3.58 19.63
C GLU A 50 2.29 5.03 20.04
N THR A 51 3.06 5.96 19.47
CA THR A 51 3.03 7.38 19.79
C THR A 51 1.85 8.10 19.13
N GLU A 52 1.49 7.70 17.91
CA GLU A 52 0.33 8.19 17.14
C GLU A 52 -0.51 7.01 16.62
N PRO A 53 -1.32 6.37 17.48
CA PRO A 53 -2.06 5.16 17.11
C PRO A 53 -3.09 5.35 15.98
N GLY A 54 -3.58 6.59 15.80
CA GLY A 54 -4.54 6.94 14.75
C GLY A 54 -3.90 7.23 13.39
N ASN A 55 -2.58 7.20 13.26
CA ASN A 55 -1.90 7.50 12.01
C ASN A 55 -1.68 6.23 11.18
N ALA A 56 -2.51 6.02 10.16
CA ALA A 56 -2.47 4.85 9.29
C ALA A 56 -1.10 4.66 8.61
N VAL A 57 -0.40 5.74 8.26
CA VAL A 57 0.92 5.68 7.58
C VAL A 57 1.95 4.95 8.43
N HIS A 58 1.94 5.17 9.77
CA HIS A 58 2.87 4.48 10.66
C HIS A 58 2.61 2.97 10.71
N HIS A 59 1.34 2.58 10.68
CA HIS A 59 0.92 1.17 10.66
C HIS A 59 1.26 0.49 9.34
N ILE A 60 0.99 1.14 8.21
CA ILE A 60 1.32 0.60 6.87
C ILE A 60 2.83 0.38 6.73
N ASN A 61 3.66 1.36 7.13
CA ASN A 61 5.11 1.21 7.08
C ASN A 61 5.61 0.09 8.01
N LEU A 62 5.01 -0.06 9.20
CA LEU A 62 5.31 -1.18 10.09
C LEU A 62 4.96 -2.52 9.42
N ALA A 63 3.79 -2.61 8.79
CA ALA A 63 3.36 -3.80 8.05
C ALA A 63 4.31 -4.12 6.88
N GLY A 64 4.74 -3.11 6.13
CA GLY A 64 5.71 -3.27 5.05
C GLY A 64 7.03 -3.90 5.54
N VAL A 65 7.59 -3.40 6.64
CA VAL A 65 8.85 -3.97 7.17
C VAL A 65 8.65 -5.38 7.75
N LEU A 66 7.49 -5.68 8.32
CA LEU A 66 7.15 -7.04 8.74
C LEU A 66 7.10 -7.99 7.55
N SER A 67 6.52 -7.57 6.44
CA SER A 67 6.50 -8.32 5.18
C SER A 67 7.92 -8.58 4.66
N GLU A 68 8.78 -7.57 4.62
CA GLU A 68 10.18 -7.69 4.22
C GLU A 68 11.00 -8.65 5.12
N THR A 69 10.60 -8.80 6.36
CA THR A 69 11.24 -9.72 7.30
C THR A 69 10.58 -11.11 7.36
N GLY A 70 9.54 -11.35 6.53
CA GLY A 70 8.85 -12.62 6.42
C GLY A 70 7.76 -12.86 7.46
N ASP A 71 7.43 -11.86 8.30
CA ASP A 71 6.30 -11.95 9.25
C ASP A 71 5.01 -11.47 8.60
N TYR A 72 4.58 -12.23 7.57
CA TYR A 72 3.42 -11.92 6.74
C TYR A 72 2.11 -11.92 7.53
N GLU A 73 1.96 -12.82 8.51
CA GLU A 73 0.76 -12.86 9.36
C GLU A 73 0.60 -11.59 10.20
N SER A 74 1.69 -11.11 10.80
CA SER A 74 1.65 -9.87 11.59
C SER A 74 1.42 -8.66 10.70
N SER A 75 2.02 -8.64 9.50
CA SER A 75 1.79 -7.62 8.48
C SER A 75 0.30 -7.56 8.12
N ASN A 76 -0.31 -8.69 7.75
CA ASN A 76 -1.73 -8.75 7.36
C ASN A 76 -2.67 -8.31 8.48
N LYS A 77 -2.40 -8.66 9.75
CA LYS A 77 -3.19 -8.20 10.89
C LYS A 77 -3.17 -6.68 11.04
N ILE A 78 -2.01 -6.06 10.80
CA ILE A 78 -1.88 -4.60 10.87
C ILE A 78 -2.61 -3.94 9.71
N LEU A 79 -2.45 -4.45 8.47
CA LEU A 79 -3.14 -3.93 7.29
C LEU A 79 -4.67 -4.04 7.44
N GLN A 80 -5.15 -5.16 7.97
CA GLN A 80 -6.57 -5.34 8.28
C GLN A 80 -7.04 -4.34 9.34
N TYR A 81 -6.26 -4.11 10.41
CA TYR A 81 -6.57 -3.09 11.42
C TYR A 81 -6.65 -1.69 10.82
N VAL A 82 -5.76 -1.35 9.87
CA VAL A 82 -5.82 -0.07 9.14
C VAL A 82 -7.15 0.07 8.43
N LEU A 83 -7.55 -0.92 7.63
CA LEU A 83 -8.80 -0.89 6.86
C LEU A 83 -10.06 -0.85 7.74
N GLU A 84 -10.07 -1.60 8.84
CA GLU A 84 -11.26 -1.74 9.69
C GLU A 84 -11.42 -0.60 10.71
N SER A 85 -10.31 -0.02 11.18
CA SER A 85 -10.35 0.86 12.35
C SER A 85 -9.76 2.26 12.11
N LEU A 86 -8.91 2.44 11.12
CA LEU A 86 -8.23 3.72 10.89
C LEU A 86 -8.75 4.41 9.63
N ASP A 87 -8.61 3.77 8.48
CA ASP A 87 -8.99 4.36 7.20
C ASP A 87 -9.36 3.29 6.16
N PRO A 88 -10.67 3.05 5.94
CA PRO A 88 -11.13 2.06 4.96
C PRO A 88 -10.90 2.49 3.49
N THR A 89 -10.46 3.73 3.25
CA THR A 89 -10.18 4.24 1.89
C THR A 89 -8.78 3.91 1.40
N LEU A 90 -7.90 3.39 2.26
CA LEU A 90 -6.54 2.96 1.92
C LEU A 90 -6.57 1.57 1.26
N THR A 91 -7.17 1.53 0.07
CA THR A 91 -7.46 0.30 -0.69
C THR A 91 -6.21 -0.49 -1.05
N GLU A 92 -5.05 0.18 -1.17
CA GLU A 92 -3.75 -0.44 -1.39
C GLU A 92 -3.34 -1.46 -0.32
N CYS A 93 -3.93 -1.38 0.87
CA CYS A 93 -3.73 -2.41 1.90
C CYS A 93 -4.16 -3.81 1.42
N HIS A 94 -5.19 -3.90 0.58
CA HIS A 94 -5.61 -5.17 -0.01
C HIS A 94 -4.54 -5.73 -0.96
N PHE A 95 -3.89 -4.87 -1.75
CA PHE A 95 -2.78 -5.25 -2.61
C PHE A 95 -1.57 -5.75 -1.80
N TYR A 96 -1.21 -5.06 -0.72
CA TYR A 96 -0.13 -5.50 0.17
C TYR A 96 -0.46 -6.84 0.86
N MET A 97 -1.72 -7.04 1.29
CA MET A 97 -2.16 -8.32 1.85
C MET A 97 -2.08 -9.45 0.81
N ALA A 98 -2.43 -9.18 -0.44
CA ALA A 98 -2.34 -10.16 -1.52
C ALA A 98 -0.90 -10.63 -1.74
N ASN A 99 0.07 -9.71 -1.77
CA ASN A 99 1.49 -10.04 -1.86
C ASN A 99 1.97 -10.89 -0.67
N ASN A 100 1.50 -10.57 0.54
CA ASN A 100 1.79 -11.39 1.73
C ASN A 100 1.21 -12.80 1.58
N TYR A 101 -0.02 -12.94 1.10
CA TYR A 101 -0.65 -14.24 0.86
C TYR A 101 0.09 -15.06 -0.19
N LEU A 102 0.57 -14.42 -1.28
CA LEU A 102 1.43 -15.09 -2.26
C LEU A 102 2.71 -15.67 -1.63
N ASN A 103 3.38 -14.88 -0.81
CA ASN A 103 4.59 -15.33 -0.10
C ASN A 103 4.31 -16.43 0.95
N MET A 104 3.04 -16.60 1.35
CA MET A 104 2.59 -17.67 2.25
C MET A 104 2.04 -18.89 1.50
N ASP A 105 2.12 -18.92 0.17
CA ASP A 105 1.52 -19.95 -0.71
C ASP A 105 -0.01 -20.10 -0.54
N LYS A 106 -0.68 -18.97 -0.20
CA LYS A 106 -2.13 -18.87 -0.03
C LYS A 106 -2.75 -18.22 -1.25
N LEU A 107 -2.85 -18.99 -2.34
CA LEU A 107 -3.20 -18.48 -3.67
C LEU A 107 -4.63 -17.95 -3.73
N GLU A 108 -5.59 -18.63 -3.11
CA GLU A 108 -7.00 -18.23 -3.11
C GLU A 108 -7.25 -16.96 -2.29
N GLU A 109 -6.57 -16.81 -1.15
CA GLU A 109 -6.64 -15.60 -0.34
C GLU A 109 -6.00 -14.42 -1.05
N SER A 110 -4.90 -14.65 -1.78
CA SER A 110 -4.27 -13.63 -2.61
C SER A 110 -5.19 -13.18 -3.74
N GLU A 111 -5.78 -14.14 -4.50
CA GLU A 111 -6.79 -13.84 -5.52
C GLU A 111 -7.91 -12.96 -4.97
N SER A 112 -8.47 -13.36 -3.82
CA SER A 112 -9.57 -12.63 -3.20
C SER A 112 -9.19 -11.19 -2.82
N ALA A 113 -7.97 -10.99 -2.32
CA ALA A 113 -7.47 -9.68 -1.93
C ALA A 113 -7.20 -8.78 -3.15
N LEU A 114 -6.63 -9.32 -4.25
CA LEU A 114 -6.42 -8.59 -5.49
C LEU A 114 -7.75 -8.16 -6.13
N LEU A 115 -8.71 -9.09 -6.21
CA LEU A 115 -10.04 -8.78 -6.73
C LEU A 115 -10.73 -7.70 -5.91
N ARG A 116 -10.54 -7.72 -4.58
CA ARG A 116 -11.09 -6.69 -3.71
C ARG A 116 -10.43 -5.33 -3.94
N TYR A 117 -9.11 -5.30 -4.14
CA TYR A 117 -8.40 -4.08 -4.50
C TYR A 117 -8.93 -3.46 -5.80
N LEU A 118 -9.02 -4.25 -6.87
CA LEU A 118 -9.51 -3.81 -8.18
C LEU A 118 -10.99 -3.41 -8.18
N GLU A 119 -11.79 -3.97 -7.27
CA GLU A 119 -13.20 -3.58 -7.10
C GLU A 119 -13.34 -2.20 -6.44
N LEU A 120 -12.47 -1.89 -5.48
CA LEU A 120 -12.55 -0.69 -4.66
C LEU A 120 -11.83 0.51 -5.27
N ASP A 121 -10.84 0.29 -6.12
CA ASP A 121 -9.98 1.33 -6.67
C ASP A 121 -9.78 1.16 -8.17
N GLU A 122 -10.53 1.95 -8.95
CA GLU A 122 -10.45 1.92 -10.42
C GLU A 122 -9.23 2.66 -10.98
N GLN A 123 -8.56 3.48 -10.19
CA GLN A 123 -7.43 4.31 -10.58
C GLN A 123 -6.23 4.14 -9.63
N GLY A 124 -6.21 3.04 -8.91
CA GLY A 124 -5.18 2.73 -7.93
C GLY A 124 -3.79 2.61 -8.54
N LEU A 125 -2.80 2.85 -7.71
CA LEU A 125 -1.39 2.84 -8.12
C LEU A 125 -0.91 1.46 -8.63
N TYR A 126 -1.52 0.38 -8.14
CA TYR A 126 -1.09 -1.01 -8.37
C TYR A 126 -2.08 -1.82 -9.23
N ILE A 127 -2.88 -1.15 -10.10
CA ILE A 127 -3.87 -1.85 -10.92
C ILE A 127 -3.19 -2.80 -11.91
N GLU A 128 -2.19 -2.32 -12.64
CA GLU A 128 -1.48 -3.10 -13.64
C GLU A 128 -0.81 -4.33 -13.00
N GLU A 129 -0.10 -4.13 -11.88
CA GLU A 129 0.54 -5.21 -11.14
C GLU A 129 -0.47 -6.20 -10.55
N ALA A 130 -1.63 -5.73 -10.09
CA ALA A 130 -2.68 -6.58 -9.56
C ALA A 130 -3.31 -7.46 -10.66
N GLU A 131 -3.51 -6.91 -11.86
CA GLU A 131 -4.00 -7.66 -13.02
C GLU A 131 -2.97 -8.71 -13.48
N GLU A 132 -1.69 -8.37 -13.56
CA GLU A 132 -0.61 -9.31 -13.89
C GLU A 132 -0.53 -10.47 -12.88
N LEU A 133 -0.63 -10.16 -11.58
CA LEU A 133 -0.63 -11.17 -10.53
C LEU A 133 -1.85 -12.10 -10.63
N LEU A 134 -3.02 -11.58 -10.98
CA LEU A 134 -4.21 -12.40 -11.20
C LEU A 134 -4.07 -13.33 -12.41
N GLU A 135 -3.41 -12.89 -13.49
CA GLU A 135 -3.09 -13.76 -14.62
C GLU A 135 -2.17 -14.91 -14.20
N LEU A 136 -1.11 -14.62 -13.44
CA LEU A 136 -0.21 -15.64 -12.91
C LEU A 136 -0.95 -16.62 -12.00
N LEU A 137 -1.80 -16.12 -11.09
CA LEU A 137 -2.62 -16.96 -10.22
C LEU A 137 -3.58 -17.85 -11.00
N SER A 138 -4.12 -17.39 -12.13
CA SER A 138 -4.99 -18.21 -12.98
C SER A 138 -4.27 -19.43 -13.55
N LEU A 139 -2.98 -19.29 -13.87
CA LEU A 139 -2.15 -20.38 -14.36
C LEU A 139 -1.85 -21.38 -13.23
N GLU A 140 -1.47 -20.91 -12.07
CA GLU A 140 -1.14 -21.76 -10.90
C GLU A 140 -2.38 -22.49 -10.37
N LEU A 141 -3.53 -21.84 -10.31
CA LEU A 141 -4.79 -22.43 -9.86
C LEU A 141 -5.44 -23.33 -10.92
N GLY A 142 -4.94 -23.34 -12.17
CA GLY A 142 -5.49 -24.14 -13.28
C GLY A 142 -6.94 -23.77 -13.64
N ARG A 143 -7.40 -22.59 -13.29
CA ARG A 143 -8.74 -22.08 -13.59
C ARG A 143 -8.69 -20.59 -13.93
N PRO A 144 -9.58 -20.11 -14.83
CA PRO A 144 -9.62 -18.67 -15.12
C PRO A 144 -10.04 -17.90 -13.87
N VAL A 145 -9.20 -16.97 -13.45
CA VAL A 145 -9.58 -15.97 -12.47
C VAL A 145 -10.55 -15.02 -13.16
N LYS A 146 -11.71 -14.80 -12.57
CA LYS A 146 -12.69 -13.85 -13.10
C LYS A 146 -12.24 -12.42 -12.82
N VAL A 147 -11.24 -11.95 -13.55
CA VAL A 147 -10.92 -10.54 -13.58
C VAL A 147 -12.12 -9.84 -14.20
N ARG A 148 -12.97 -9.29 -13.37
CA ARG A 148 -13.90 -8.25 -13.81
C ARG A 148 -13.09 -6.96 -13.85
N SER A 149 -12.14 -6.85 -14.77
CA SER A 149 -11.54 -5.57 -15.00
C SER A 149 -12.66 -4.64 -15.49
N ILE A 150 -12.95 -3.63 -14.72
CA ILE A 150 -13.89 -2.59 -15.08
C ILE A 150 -13.39 -1.92 -16.38
N ARG A 151 -12.08 -1.82 -16.55
CA ARG A 151 -11.41 -1.38 -17.78
C ARG A 151 -11.74 -2.27 -18.98
N CYS A 152 -11.53 -3.59 -18.88
CA CYS A 152 -11.92 -4.53 -19.96
C CYS A 152 -13.42 -4.47 -20.28
N ARG A 153 -14.27 -4.18 -19.31
CA ARG A 153 -15.71 -4.07 -19.54
C ARG A 153 -16.06 -2.79 -20.28
N ALA A 154 -15.42 -1.67 -19.94
CA ALA A 154 -15.62 -0.40 -20.65
C ALA A 154 -15.06 -0.49 -22.08
N GLU A 155 -13.83 -0.97 -22.22
CA GLU A 155 -13.19 -1.15 -23.53
C GLU A 155 -13.91 -2.18 -24.40
N LEU A 156 -14.28 -3.34 -23.86
CA LEU A 156 -15.09 -4.34 -24.58
C LEU A 156 -16.46 -3.80 -24.96
N PHE A 157 -17.09 -3.01 -24.07
CA PHE A 157 -18.38 -2.40 -24.37
C PHE A 157 -18.25 -1.31 -25.46
N GLU A 158 -17.20 -0.48 -25.40
CA GLU A 158 -16.93 0.52 -26.47
C GLU A 158 -16.54 -0.17 -27.79
N HIS A 159 -15.73 -1.24 -27.75
CA HIS A 159 -15.42 -2.03 -28.93
C HIS A 159 -16.65 -2.74 -29.51
N ASP A 160 -17.52 -3.33 -28.70
CA ASP A 160 -18.76 -3.97 -29.14
C ASP A 160 -19.73 -2.92 -29.74
N GLN A 161 -19.85 -1.76 -29.12
CA GLN A 161 -20.65 -0.65 -29.70
C GLN A 161 -20.05 -0.13 -30.99
N ALA A 162 -18.74 0.04 -31.07
CA ALA A 162 -18.06 0.45 -32.30
C ALA A 162 -18.27 -0.59 -33.43
N ARG A 163 -18.24 -1.88 -33.11
CA ARG A 163 -18.53 -2.95 -34.07
C ARG A 163 -19.94 -2.90 -34.61
N VAL A 164 -20.94 -2.70 -33.75
CA VAL A 164 -22.34 -2.55 -34.16
C VAL A 164 -22.51 -1.33 -35.08
N LEU A 165 -21.87 -0.19 -34.75
CA LEU A 165 -21.90 1.00 -35.60
C LEU A 165 -21.25 0.77 -36.98
N LEU A 166 -20.18 -0.04 -37.05
CA LEU A 166 -19.55 -0.45 -38.30
C LEU A 166 -20.47 -1.33 -39.15
N GLU A 167 -21.17 -2.28 -38.53
CA GLU A 167 -22.16 -3.16 -39.20
C GLU A 167 -23.36 -2.34 -39.74
N GLU A 168 -23.74 -1.27 -39.05
CA GLU A 168 -24.76 -0.32 -39.48
C GLU A 168 -24.28 0.72 -40.54
N GLY A 169 -22.98 0.66 -40.88
CA GLY A 169 -22.37 1.61 -41.86
C GLY A 169 -22.09 3.02 -41.32
N ARG A 170 -22.15 3.21 -40.00
CA ARG A 170 -21.96 4.51 -39.31
C ARG A 170 -20.48 4.69 -38.91
N PHE A 171 -19.61 4.69 -39.93
CA PHE A 171 -18.14 4.68 -39.75
C PHE A 171 -17.59 5.82 -38.90
N ASN A 172 -18.10 7.07 -39.12
CA ASN A 172 -17.61 8.25 -38.39
C ASN A 172 -17.96 8.23 -36.89
N GLU A 173 -19.05 7.57 -36.51
CA GLU A 173 -19.46 7.43 -35.13
C GLU A 173 -18.70 6.29 -34.44
N ALA A 174 -18.39 5.23 -35.17
CA ALA A 174 -17.55 4.14 -34.66
C ALA A 174 -16.13 4.65 -34.33
N VAL A 175 -15.53 5.45 -35.20
CA VAL A 175 -14.17 6.02 -34.96
C VAL A 175 -14.15 6.93 -33.74
N ARG A 176 -15.15 7.79 -33.55
CA ARG A 176 -15.23 8.68 -32.37
C ARG A 176 -15.38 7.99 -31.03
N ARG A 177 -15.79 6.72 -31.05
CA ARG A 177 -15.90 5.91 -29.83
C ARG A 177 -14.61 5.19 -29.44
N LEU A 178 -13.68 5.08 -30.39
CA LEU A 178 -12.40 4.41 -30.20
C LEU A 178 -11.24 5.40 -29.98
N GLU A 179 -11.50 6.71 -30.14
CA GLU A 179 -10.57 7.80 -29.79
C GLU A 179 -10.75 8.22 -28.32
#